data_3011895aedcb0dd54e682377404fd140
#
_entry.id   3011895aedcb0dd54e682377404fd140
#
_cell.length_a   1.000
_cell.length_b   1.000
_cell.length_c   1.000
_cell.angle_alpha   90.00
_cell.angle_beta   90.00
_cell.angle_gamma   90.00
#
_symmetry.space_group_name_H-M   'P 1'
#
loop_
_entity.id
_entity.type
_entity.pdbx_description
1 polymer ?
#
loop_
_entity_poly.entity_id
_entity_poly.type
_entity_poly.pdbx_seq_one_letter_code
_entity_poly.pdbx_strand_id
1 'polypeptide(L)'
;LTLLDFSRQEVEFLLTLSEDLKRAKYIGTEKPMLKNKNIALLFEKDSTRTRCAFEVAAHDQGANVTYLGPTGSQMGKKETTKDTARVLGGMY
;
A
#
# COMPACT_ATOMS: atom_id res chain seq x y z
N LEU A 1 12.64 4.18 -0.30
CA LEU A 1 13.02 2.83 -0.78
C LEU A 1 13.37 2.85 -2.25
N THR A 2 14.47 2.25 -2.58
CA THR A 2 14.89 2.03 -3.97
C THR A 2 15.27 0.57 -4.14
N LEU A 3 15.47 0.14 -5.40
CA LEU A 3 15.93 -1.22 -5.65
C LEU A 3 17.31 -1.49 -5.07
N LEU A 4 18.08 -0.43 -4.79
CA LEU A 4 19.38 -0.57 -4.16
C LEU A 4 19.31 -1.00 -2.70
N ASP A 5 18.16 -0.86 -2.07
CA ASP A 5 17.93 -1.29 -0.69
C ASP A 5 17.70 -2.80 -0.57
N PHE A 6 17.63 -3.50 -1.70
CA PHE A 6 17.31 -4.93 -1.74
C PHE A 6 18.45 -5.71 -2.39
N SER A 7 18.68 -6.93 -1.92
CA SER A 7 19.60 -7.83 -2.56
C SER A 7 18.99 -8.37 -3.86
N ARG A 8 19.85 -8.94 -4.73
CA ARG A 8 19.37 -9.56 -5.95
C ARG A 8 18.37 -10.67 -5.66
N GLN A 9 18.65 -11.49 -4.65
CA GLN A 9 17.76 -12.59 -4.28
C GLN A 9 16.40 -12.07 -3.80
N GLU A 10 16.41 -10.97 -3.04
CA GLU A 10 15.17 -10.35 -2.59
C GLU A 10 14.36 -9.80 -3.75
N VAL A 11 15.01 -9.15 -4.71
CA VAL A 11 14.32 -8.64 -5.90
C VAL A 11 13.72 -9.80 -6.72
N GLU A 12 14.50 -10.85 -6.94
CA GLU A 12 13.98 -12.02 -7.66
C GLU A 12 12.81 -12.68 -6.95
N PHE A 13 12.88 -12.77 -5.63
CA PHE A 13 11.76 -13.29 -4.82
C PHE A 13 10.51 -12.45 -4.99
N LEU A 14 10.63 -11.11 -4.92
CA LEU A 14 9.49 -10.21 -5.08
C LEU A 14 8.87 -10.31 -6.48
N LEU A 15 9.69 -10.44 -7.52
CA LEU A 15 9.20 -10.59 -8.88
C LEU A 15 8.43 -11.91 -9.03
N THR A 16 8.95 -13.00 -8.50
CA THR A 16 8.28 -14.29 -8.55
C THR A 16 6.97 -14.26 -7.79
N LEU A 17 6.98 -13.66 -6.59
CA LEU A 17 5.77 -13.52 -5.79
C LEU A 17 4.72 -12.69 -6.53
N SER A 18 5.12 -11.61 -7.18
CA SER A 18 4.21 -10.76 -7.94
C SER A 18 3.56 -11.54 -9.09
N GLU A 19 4.32 -12.36 -9.80
CA GLU A 19 3.79 -13.20 -10.87
C GLU A 19 2.79 -14.22 -10.33
N ASP A 20 3.10 -14.86 -9.22
CA ASP A 20 2.23 -15.86 -8.60
C ASP A 20 0.92 -15.23 -8.12
N LEU A 21 0.98 -14.06 -7.48
CA LEU A 21 -0.20 -13.35 -7.03
C LEU A 21 -1.07 -12.89 -8.19
N LYS A 22 -0.46 -12.41 -9.26
CA LYS A 22 -1.20 -11.99 -10.45
C LYS A 22 -1.93 -13.18 -11.07
N ARG A 23 -1.27 -14.32 -11.15
CA ARG A 23 -1.89 -15.53 -11.67
C ARG A 23 -3.05 -15.98 -10.80
N ALA A 24 -2.85 -15.98 -9.47
CA ALA A 24 -3.88 -16.36 -8.52
C ALA A 24 -5.12 -15.46 -8.63
N LYS A 25 -4.92 -14.17 -8.85
CA LYS A 25 -6.03 -13.24 -9.06
C LYS A 25 -6.83 -13.60 -10.32
N TYR A 26 -6.14 -13.85 -11.42
CA TYR A 26 -6.81 -14.16 -12.68
C TYR A 26 -7.60 -15.46 -12.62
N ILE A 27 -7.10 -16.48 -11.92
CA ILE A 27 -7.80 -17.77 -11.83
C ILE A 27 -8.69 -17.87 -10.59
N GLY A 28 -8.78 -16.80 -9.80
CA GLY A 28 -9.68 -16.74 -8.66
C GLY A 28 -9.23 -17.53 -7.43
N THR A 29 -7.95 -17.83 -7.31
CA THR A 29 -7.43 -18.60 -6.17
C THR A 29 -6.63 -17.76 -5.18
N GLU A 30 -6.61 -16.44 -5.35
CA GLU A 30 -5.91 -15.55 -4.44
C GLU A 30 -6.51 -15.65 -3.04
N LYS A 31 -5.64 -15.80 -2.03
CA LYS A 31 -6.07 -15.88 -0.64
C LYS A 31 -5.91 -14.53 0.04
N PRO A 32 -6.91 -14.06 0.82
CA PRO A 32 -6.82 -12.78 1.53
C PRO A 32 -5.89 -12.92 2.74
N MET A 33 -4.67 -12.42 2.60
CA MET A 33 -3.65 -12.49 3.64
C MET A 33 -3.67 -11.31 4.62
N LEU A 34 -4.41 -10.24 4.28
CA LEU A 34 -4.47 -9.03 5.08
C LEU A 34 -5.86 -8.80 5.67
N LYS A 35 -6.59 -9.87 5.91
CA LYS A 35 -7.93 -9.81 6.47
C LYS A 35 -7.90 -9.09 7.82
N ASN A 36 -8.84 -8.18 8.02
CA ASN A 36 -8.98 -7.36 9.23
C ASN A 36 -7.82 -6.39 9.47
N LYS A 37 -6.97 -6.16 8.47
CA LYS A 37 -5.94 -5.11 8.57
C LYS A 37 -6.50 -3.80 8.04
N ASN A 38 -6.07 -2.71 8.65
CA ASN A 38 -6.41 -1.37 8.20
C ASN A 38 -5.14 -0.74 7.63
N ILE A 39 -5.23 -0.23 6.41
CA ILE A 39 -4.09 0.34 5.71
C ILE A 39 -4.39 1.79 5.38
N ALA A 40 -3.48 2.69 5.72
CA ALA A 40 -3.57 4.09 5.35
C ALA A 40 -2.63 4.35 4.17
N LEU A 41 -3.16 4.93 3.10
CA LEU A 41 -2.38 5.33 1.94
C LEU A 41 -2.15 6.84 2.02
N LEU A 42 -0.91 7.23 2.31
CA LEU A 42 -0.52 8.63 2.46
C LEU A 42 0.19 9.09 1.20
N PHE A 43 -0.42 10.00 0.47
CA PHE A 43 0.13 10.51 -0.78
C PHE A 43 0.35 12.01 -0.66
N GLU A 44 1.59 12.46 -0.88
CA GLU A 44 1.91 13.88 -0.92
C GLU A 44 1.52 14.52 -2.25
N LYS A 45 1.45 13.72 -3.30
CA LYS A 45 1.02 14.15 -4.64
C LYS A 45 -0.04 13.19 -5.14
N ASP A 46 -1.00 13.72 -5.86
CA ASP A 46 -2.02 12.87 -6.48
C ASP A 46 -1.40 11.98 -7.53
N SER A 47 -1.73 10.70 -7.47
CA SER A 47 -1.30 9.71 -8.45
C SER A 47 -2.40 8.66 -8.57
N THR A 48 -3.29 8.87 -9.53
CA THR A 48 -4.48 8.03 -9.68
C THR A 48 -4.13 6.56 -9.92
N ARG A 49 -3.17 6.30 -10.80
CA ARG A 49 -2.79 4.91 -11.09
C ARG A 49 -2.23 4.20 -9.88
N THR A 50 -1.29 4.84 -9.19
CA THR A 50 -0.65 4.25 -8.02
C THR A 50 -1.65 4.06 -6.89
N ARG A 51 -2.50 5.05 -6.66
CA ARG A 51 -3.56 4.97 -5.66
C ARG A 51 -4.48 3.79 -5.96
N CYS A 52 -4.98 3.68 -7.19
CA CYS A 52 -5.89 2.61 -7.56
C CYS A 52 -5.23 1.25 -7.45
N ALA A 53 -3.97 1.13 -7.83
CA ALA A 53 -3.24 -0.12 -7.73
C ALA A 53 -3.15 -0.59 -6.27
N PHE A 54 -2.79 0.31 -5.35
CA PHE A 54 -2.70 -0.03 -3.94
C PHE A 54 -4.07 -0.35 -3.34
N GLU A 55 -5.10 0.42 -3.69
CA GLU A 55 -6.45 0.18 -3.18
C GLU A 55 -6.98 -1.18 -3.62
N VAL A 56 -6.81 -1.51 -4.91
CA VAL A 56 -7.27 -2.81 -5.43
C VAL A 56 -6.49 -3.95 -4.79
N ALA A 57 -5.16 -3.82 -4.70
CA ALA A 57 -4.34 -4.87 -4.10
C ALA A 57 -4.70 -5.10 -2.64
N ALA A 58 -4.90 -4.04 -1.87
CA ALA A 58 -5.29 -4.15 -0.47
C ALA A 58 -6.68 -4.78 -0.34
N HIS A 59 -7.61 -4.36 -1.18
CA HIS A 59 -8.97 -4.92 -1.18
C HIS A 59 -8.96 -6.41 -1.51
N ASP A 60 -8.20 -6.82 -2.52
CA ASP A 60 -8.09 -8.22 -2.92
C ASP A 60 -7.51 -9.07 -1.78
N GLN A 61 -6.67 -8.48 -0.94
CA GLN A 61 -6.08 -9.17 0.21
C GLN A 61 -6.95 -9.07 1.47
N GLY A 62 -8.13 -8.48 1.37
CA GLY A 62 -9.09 -8.42 2.48
C GLY A 62 -8.89 -7.28 3.45
N ALA A 63 -8.05 -6.31 3.12
CA ALA A 63 -7.77 -5.17 3.99
C ALA A 63 -8.76 -4.03 3.81
N ASN A 64 -8.90 -3.21 4.84
CA ASN A 64 -9.61 -1.94 4.78
C ASN A 64 -8.62 -0.85 4.45
N VAL A 65 -9.01 0.10 3.61
CA VAL A 65 -8.10 1.14 3.13
C VAL A 65 -8.66 2.52 3.42
N THR A 66 -7.80 3.41 3.90
CA THR A 66 -8.09 4.83 4.02
C THR A 66 -7.09 5.59 3.16
N TYR A 67 -7.57 6.44 2.28
CA TYR A 67 -6.73 7.26 1.42
C TYR A 67 -6.65 8.68 1.97
N LEU A 68 -5.43 9.19 2.12
CA LEU A 68 -5.16 10.55 2.56
C LEU A 68 -4.30 11.23 1.52
N GLY A 69 -4.92 12.07 0.70
CA GLY A 69 -4.24 12.80 -0.34
C GLY A 69 -3.88 14.21 0.10
N PRO A 70 -3.19 14.97 -0.78
CA PRO A 70 -2.73 16.32 -0.45
C PRO A 70 -3.86 17.30 -0.17
N THR A 71 -5.00 17.13 -0.84
CA THR A 71 -6.14 18.06 -0.72
C THR A 71 -7.12 17.67 0.37
N GLY A 72 -7.09 16.41 0.82
CA GLY A 72 -8.03 15.90 1.81
C GLY A 72 -7.47 15.72 3.20
N SER A 73 -6.22 16.13 3.44
CA SER A 73 -5.57 15.96 4.73
C SER A 73 -4.83 17.22 5.14
N GLN A 74 -4.40 17.27 6.41
CA GLN A 74 -3.57 18.36 6.92
C GLN A 74 -2.09 18.14 6.65
N MET A 75 -1.74 17.03 6.04
CA MET A 75 -0.35 16.68 5.76
C MET A 75 0.28 17.74 4.85
N GLY A 76 1.47 18.21 5.24
CA GLY A 76 2.20 19.22 4.48
C GLY A 76 1.74 20.65 4.71
N LYS A 77 0.65 20.87 5.46
CA LYS A 77 0.13 22.21 5.75
C LYS A 77 0.34 22.60 7.21
N LYS A 78 -0.24 21.83 8.13
CA LYS A 78 -0.17 22.11 9.57
C LYS A 78 0.56 21.00 10.32
N GLU A 79 0.63 19.82 9.74
CA GLU A 79 1.32 18.69 10.33
C GLU A 79 2.45 18.23 9.41
N THR A 80 3.53 17.75 10.01
CA THR A 80 4.57 17.09 9.24
C THR A 80 4.13 15.68 8.89
N THR A 81 4.72 15.09 7.85
CA THR A 81 4.46 13.70 7.50
C THR A 81 4.75 12.77 8.68
N LYS A 82 5.80 13.08 9.44
CA LYS A 82 6.17 12.29 10.61
C LYS A 82 5.08 12.33 11.68
N ASP A 83 4.53 13.52 11.95
CA ASP A 83 3.49 13.67 12.96
C ASP A 83 2.21 12.96 12.52
N THR A 84 1.84 13.10 11.26
CA THR A 84 0.68 12.40 10.70
C THR A 84 0.84 10.89 10.84
N ALA A 85 2.01 10.37 10.50
CA ALA A 85 2.27 8.94 10.61
C ALA A 85 2.19 8.46 12.05
N ARG A 86 2.67 9.27 13.00
CA ARG A 86 2.62 8.93 14.42
C ARG A 86 1.17 8.82 14.92
N VAL A 87 0.33 9.78 14.55
CA VAL A 87 -1.07 9.78 14.94
C VAL A 87 -1.79 8.57 14.33
N LEU A 88 -1.61 8.35 13.03
CA LEU A 88 -2.25 7.23 12.35
C LEU A 88 -1.74 5.88 12.83
N GLY A 89 -0.46 5.79 13.21
CA GLY A 89 0.10 4.56 13.73
C GLY A 89 -0.60 4.06 14.98
N GLY A 90 -1.21 4.95 15.75
CA GLY A 90 -2.00 4.57 16.92
C GLY A 90 -3.39 4.06 16.57
N MET A 91 -3.84 4.28 15.33
CA MET A 91 -5.17 3.88 14.86
C MET A 91 -5.13 2.62 14.01
N TYR A 92 -3.98 2.34 13.41
CA TYR A 92 -3.84 1.25 12.40
C TYR A 92 -2.92 0.12 12.82
#